data_be9f7db231077337fa5213654e445e56
#
_entry.id   be9f7db231077337fa5213654e445e56
#
_cell.length_a   1.000
_cell.length_b   1.000
_cell.length_c   1.000
_cell.angle_alpha   90.00
_cell.angle_beta   90.00
_cell.angle_gamma   90.00
#
_symmetry.space_group_name_H-M   'P 1'
#
loop_
_entity.id
_entity.type
_entity.pdbx_description
1 polymer ?
#
loop_
_entity_poly.entity_id
_entity_poly.type
_entity_poly.pdbx_seq_one_letter_code
_entity_poly.pdbx_strand_id
1 'polypeptide(L)'
;ASDVYKRQSGITTLIGGGTGPAHGTRATTCTPGPWHVRQMLLATDTMPVNVLFTGKGNDSGEQPLRDQIEAGCGGLKVHEDWGATRDVIDCCLRVCDEYDVQCTIHTDSLNETCFVEGTIESFRGRTIHTYHSEGAGGGHAPDIIRVCGESNVLPSSTNPTRPYARNTVDEHLDMLMVCHHLSKNIAEDVAFADSRIRAETIAAEDVLHDLGAISMMSSDSLAMGRIGEVISRTWRTANKMKNERGPLRIEGETDSITNDNLRIKRYVSKYTINPA
;
A
#
# COMPACT_ATOMS: atom_id res chain seq x y z
N ALA A 1 -2.49 21.88 4.92
CA ALA A 1 -2.99 21.72 3.53
C ALA A 1 -3.55 20.32 3.26
N SER A 2 -2.89 19.26 3.70
CA SER A 2 -3.36 17.87 3.47
C SER A 2 -4.72 17.58 4.11
N ASP A 3 -5.03 18.15 5.26
CA ASP A 3 -6.28 17.88 6.00
C ASP A 3 -7.52 18.41 5.28
N VAL A 4 -7.39 19.55 4.60
CA VAL A 4 -8.49 20.13 3.81
C VAL A 4 -8.80 19.22 2.62
N TYR A 5 -7.79 18.72 1.90
CA TYR A 5 -7.98 17.80 0.78
C TYR A 5 -8.61 16.48 1.20
N LYS A 6 -8.22 15.94 2.37
CA LYS A 6 -8.80 14.70 2.92
C LYS A 6 -10.30 14.86 3.16
N ARG A 7 -10.71 15.93 3.83
CA ARG A 7 -12.14 16.21 4.11
C ARG A 7 -12.95 16.47 2.85
N GLN A 8 -12.42 17.25 1.91
CA GLN A 8 -13.11 17.57 0.65
C GLN A 8 -13.35 16.34 -0.23
N SER A 9 -12.50 15.32 -0.12
CA SER A 9 -12.63 14.06 -0.87
C SER A 9 -13.43 12.98 -0.14
N GLY A 10 -14.01 13.27 1.02
CA GLY A 10 -14.87 12.34 1.76
C GLY A 10 -14.13 11.30 2.61
N ILE A 11 -12.82 11.45 2.82
CA ILE A 11 -12.04 10.56 3.68
C ILE A 11 -12.27 10.92 5.14
N THR A 12 -12.69 9.94 5.94
CA THR A 12 -13.00 10.11 7.37
C THR A 12 -11.97 9.45 8.29
N THR A 13 -11.22 8.49 7.78
CA THR A 13 -10.26 7.71 8.56
C THR A 13 -8.96 7.54 7.76
N LEU A 14 -7.84 7.68 8.43
CA LEU A 14 -6.50 7.52 7.89
C LEU A 14 -5.77 6.43 8.65
N ILE A 15 -5.28 5.43 7.92
CA ILE A 15 -4.43 4.37 8.45
C ILE A 15 -3.07 4.51 7.79
N GLY A 16 -2.02 4.61 8.58
CA GLY A 16 -0.66 4.73 8.06
C GLY A 16 0.34 4.98 9.17
N GLY A 17 1.60 5.06 8.80
CA GLY A 17 2.69 5.25 9.78
C GLY A 17 3.89 4.39 9.44
N GLY A 18 4.69 4.07 10.47
CA GLY A 18 6.03 3.57 10.29
C GLY A 18 6.99 4.66 9.81
N THR A 19 6.59 5.43 8.80
CA THR A 19 7.22 6.70 8.42
C THR A 19 6.88 7.79 9.43
N GLY A 20 7.76 8.74 9.66
CA GLY A 20 7.55 9.76 10.69
C GLY A 20 8.67 10.79 10.74
N PRO A 21 8.79 11.54 11.86
CA PRO A 21 9.68 12.71 11.96
C PRO A 21 11.14 12.37 12.19
N ALA A 22 11.48 11.13 12.51
CA ALA A 22 12.87 10.73 12.78
C ALA A 22 13.62 10.32 11.50
N HIS A 23 14.94 10.45 11.51
CA HIS A 23 15.77 9.93 10.44
C HIS A 23 15.71 8.39 10.40
N GLY A 24 15.34 7.83 9.26
CA GLY A 24 15.51 6.41 8.96
C GLY A 24 16.71 6.23 8.06
N THR A 25 16.54 6.56 6.77
CA THR A 25 17.58 6.64 5.76
C THR A 25 17.50 7.99 5.04
N ARG A 26 18.31 8.20 4.02
CA ARG A 26 18.15 9.37 3.14
C ARG A 26 16.88 9.31 2.29
N ALA A 27 16.38 8.11 2.04
CA ALA A 27 15.18 7.88 1.25
C ALA A 27 13.89 7.91 2.09
N THR A 28 13.94 7.41 3.34
CA THR A 28 12.74 7.20 4.15
C THR A 28 12.96 7.58 5.61
N THR A 29 12.08 8.42 6.14
CA THR A 29 11.99 8.73 7.58
C THR A 29 11.23 7.63 8.33
N CYS A 30 11.27 7.63 9.67
CA CYS A 30 10.58 6.62 10.48
C CYS A 30 10.00 7.18 11.78
N THR A 31 9.13 6.36 12.40
CA THR A 31 8.60 6.56 13.75
C THR A 31 9.14 5.43 14.64
N PRO A 32 10.34 5.57 15.25
CA PRO A 32 11.13 4.44 15.73
C PRO A 32 10.89 4.06 17.19
N GLY A 33 9.77 4.38 17.79
CA GLY A 33 9.53 3.96 19.16
C GLY A 33 8.48 4.75 19.91
N PRO A 34 8.20 4.39 21.17
CA PRO A 34 7.06 4.87 21.98
C PRO A 34 6.95 6.39 22.08
N TRP A 35 8.08 7.08 22.24
CA TRP A 35 8.06 8.54 22.35
C TRP A 35 7.55 9.19 21.06
N HIS A 36 8.04 8.73 19.89
CA HIS A 36 7.61 9.25 18.59
C HIS A 36 6.14 8.93 18.31
N VAL A 37 5.69 7.71 18.64
CA VAL A 37 4.29 7.30 18.53
C VAL A 37 3.39 8.25 19.31
N ARG A 38 3.71 8.54 20.57
CA ARG A 38 2.94 9.48 21.41
C ARG A 38 2.94 10.89 20.84
N GLN A 39 4.07 11.38 20.30
CA GLN A 39 4.14 12.70 19.66
C GLN A 39 3.27 12.76 18.38
N MET A 40 3.26 11.70 17.59
CA MET A 40 2.39 11.61 16.41
C MET A 40 0.91 11.61 16.79
N LEU A 41 0.52 10.86 17.82
CA LEU A 41 -0.85 10.88 18.34
C LEU A 41 -1.25 12.27 18.83
N LEU A 42 -0.42 12.94 19.63
CA LEU A 42 -0.66 14.32 20.09
C LEU A 42 -0.78 15.31 18.92
N ALA A 43 0.04 15.16 17.88
CA ALA A 43 0.01 16.04 16.71
C ALA A 43 -1.30 15.91 15.90
N THR A 44 -2.03 14.82 16.05
CA THR A 44 -3.29 14.57 15.33
C THR A 44 -4.54 14.83 16.18
N ASP A 45 -4.39 15.19 17.45
CA ASP A 45 -5.51 15.35 18.40
C ASP A 45 -6.55 16.38 17.94
N THR A 46 -6.12 17.40 17.21
CA THR A 46 -7.02 18.44 16.66
C THR A 46 -7.48 18.17 15.23
N MET A 47 -7.09 17.06 14.62
CA MET A 47 -7.49 16.73 13.26
C MET A 47 -8.93 16.23 13.22
N PRO A 48 -9.79 16.74 12.33
CA PRO A 48 -11.19 16.33 12.24
C PRO A 48 -11.39 15.04 11.41
N VAL A 49 -10.49 14.07 11.58
CA VAL A 49 -10.51 12.74 10.97
C VAL A 49 -9.99 11.72 11.97
N ASN A 50 -10.44 10.48 11.86
CA ASN A 50 -9.86 9.40 12.65
C ASN A 50 -8.48 9.06 12.10
N VAL A 51 -7.54 8.74 12.98
CA VAL A 51 -6.17 8.37 12.64
C VAL A 51 -5.79 7.10 13.38
N LEU A 52 -5.22 6.14 12.65
CA LEU A 52 -4.57 4.96 13.19
C LEU A 52 -3.12 4.96 12.72
N PHE A 53 -2.18 5.01 13.66
CA PHE A 53 -0.77 4.93 13.33
C PHE A 53 -0.25 3.49 13.39
N THR A 54 0.60 3.13 12.43
CA THR A 54 1.46 1.96 12.49
C THR A 54 2.84 2.37 12.99
N GLY A 55 3.47 1.55 13.82
CA GLY A 55 4.85 1.71 14.26
C GLY A 55 5.85 1.21 13.22
N LYS A 56 7.15 1.45 13.45
CA LYS A 56 8.22 0.88 12.65
C LYS A 56 8.37 -0.61 12.97
N GLY A 57 8.04 -1.48 12.00
CA GLY A 57 8.05 -2.94 12.16
C GLY A 57 9.42 -3.60 12.00
N ASN A 58 10.42 -2.86 11.52
CA ASN A 58 11.76 -3.39 11.30
C ASN A 58 12.55 -3.41 12.61
N ASP A 59 12.53 -4.55 13.26
CA ASP A 59 13.39 -4.87 14.40
C ASP A 59 13.63 -6.37 14.44
N SER A 60 14.81 -6.80 14.89
CA SER A 60 15.13 -8.20 15.11
C SER A 60 14.73 -8.69 16.51
N GLY A 61 14.39 -7.77 17.40
CA GLY A 61 13.88 -8.03 18.76
C GLY A 61 12.39 -7.72 18.85
N GLU A 62 11.65 -8.54 19.59
CA GLU A 62 10.21 -8.37 19.73
C GLU A 62 9.82 -7.23 20.68
N GLN A 63 10.62 -6.99 21.74
CA GLN A 63 10.27 -6.01 22.76
C GLN A 63 10.09 -4.58 22.21
N PRO A 64 10.98 -4.03 21.34
CA PRO A 64 10.75 -2.71 20.76
C PRO A 64 9.50 -2.61 19.90
N LEU A 65 9.04 -3.72 19.31
CA LEU A 65 7.80 -3.79 18.55
C LEU A 65 6.58 -3.75 19.48
N ARG A 66 6.61 -4.53 20.60
CA ARG A 66 5.57 -4.49 21.64
C ARG A 66 5.43 -3.09 22.23
N ASP A 67 6.55 -2.47 22.59
CA ASP A 67 6.57 -1.12 23.17
C ASP A 67 5.87 -0.08 22.30
N GLN A 68 5.96 -0.21 20.97
CA GLN A 68 5.27 0.70 20.03
C GLN A 68 3.77 0.46 20.00
N ILE A 69 3.32 -0.79 20.03
CA ILE A 69 1.89 -1.14 20.09
C ILE A 69 1.31 -0.64 21.42
N GLU A 70 1.99 -0.90 22.53
CA GLU A 70 1.57 -0.43 23.86
C GLU A 70 1.56 1.11 23.98
N ALA A 71 2.36 1.80 23.17
CA ALA A 71 2.34 3.25 23.08
C ALA A 71 1.16 3.81 22.27
N GLY A 72 0.37 2.97 21.60
CA GLY A 72 -0.85 3.32 20.88
C GLY A 72 -0.82 3.10 19.36
N CYS A 73 0.13 2.34 18.84
CA CYS A 73 0.07 1.89 17.45
C CYS A 73 -1.00 0.82 17.25
N GLY A 74 -1.79 0.94 16.18
CA GLY A 74 -2.77 -0.08 15.78
C GLY A 74 -2.22 -1.09 14.77
N GLY A 75 -0.91 -1.13 14.58
CA GLY A 75 -0.22 -2.06 13.70
C GLY A 75 1.25 -1.71 13.54
N LEU A 76 1.96 -2.50 12.72
CA LEU A 76 3.39 -2.29 12.44
C LEU A 76 3.63 -2.27 10.92
N LYS A 77 4.53 -1.40 10.47
CA LYS A 77 4.96 -1.33 9.07
C LYS A 77 6.40 -1.77 8.90
N VAL A 78 6.62 -2.73 8.02
CA VAL A 78 7.95 -3.13 7.53
C VAL A 78 8.26 -2.37 6.24
N HIS A 79 9.50 -1.88 6.10
CA HIS A 79 9.97 -1.19 4.91
C HIS A 79 11.41 -1.61 4.58
N GLU A 80 11.72 -1.80 3.29
CA GLU A 80 13.05 -2.21 2.83
C GLU A 80 14.17 -1.30 3.31
N ASP A 81 13.97 0.01 3.27
CA ASP A 81 14.97 1.02 3.67
C ASP A 81 15.41 0.89 5.14
N TRP A 82 14.63 0.20 5.96
CA TRP A 82 14.96 -0.06 7.36
C TRP A 82 15.50 -1.48 7.62
N GLY A 83 15.76 -2.25 6.54
CA GLY A 83 16.25 -3.62 6.58
C GLY A 83 15.12 -4.65 6.76
N ALA A 84 14.42 -4.98 5.67
CA ALA A 84 13.32 -5.95 5.67
C ALA A 84 13.81 -7.37 5.33
N THR A 85 14.69 -7.92 6.17
CA THR A 85 15.14 -9.30 6.05
C THR A 85 14.01 -10.28 6.39
N ARG A 86 14.15 -11.54 5.98
CA ARG A 86 13.17 -12.61 6.28
C ARG A 86 12.90 -12.75 7.79
N ASP A 87 13.94 -12.66 8.62
CA ASP A 87 13.83 -12.77 10.07
C ASP A 87 13.12 -11.54 10.68
N VAL A 88 13.37 -10.35 10.14
CA VAL A 88 12.66 -9.12 10.54
C VAL A 88 11.17 -9.21 10.22
N ILE A 89 10.82 -9.67 9.02
CA ILE A 89 9.42 -9.87 8.62
C ILE A 89 8.74 -10.88 9.57
N ASP A 90 9.40 -12.01 9.83
CA ASP A 90 8.88 -13.03 10.74
C ASP A 90 8.72 -12.51 12.18
N CYS A 91 9.70 -11.76 12.68
CA CYS A 91 9.64 -11.15 14.01
C CYS A 91 8.46 -10.17 14.12
N CYS A 92 8.30 -9.29 13.14
CA CYS A 92 7.19 -8.36 13.11
C CYS A 92 5.83 -9.05 13.09
N LEU A 93 5.67 -10.07 12.25
CA LEU A 93 4.43 -10.85 12.15
C LEU A 93 4.10 -11.61 13.45
N ARG A 94 5.10 -12.17 14.15
CA ARG A 94 4.84 -12.81 15.44
C ARG A 94 4.25 -11.85 16.48
N VAL A 95 4.79 -10.63 16.54
CA VAL A 95 4.27 -9.61 17.47
C VAL A 95 2.90 -9.13 17.03
N CYS A 96 2.67 -8.95 15.73
CA CYS A 96 1.35 -8.59 15.22
C CYS A 96 0.29 -9.65 15.54
N ASP A 97 0.63 -10.94 15.41
CA ASP A 97 -0.26 -12.04 15.77
C ASP A 97 -0.55 -12.06 17.29
N GLU A 98 0.46 -11.78 18.13
CA GLU A 98 0.30 -11.74 19.60
C GLU A 98 -0.69 -10.66 20.05
N TYR A 99 -0.65 -9.48 19.40
CA TYR A 99 -1.51 -8.34 19.78
C TYR A 99 -2.78 -8.22 18.91
N ASP A 100 -2.99 -9.13 17.97
CA ASP A 100 -4.09 -9.09 17.00
C ASP A 100 -4.17 -7.74 16.26
N VAL A 101 -3.02 -7.29 15.74
CA VAL A 101 -2.89 -6.06 14.99
C VAL A 101 -2.30 -6.30 13.60
N GLN A 102 -2.53 -5.38 12.67
CA GLN A 102 -2.11 -5.53 11.29
C GLN A 102 -0.60 -5.32 11.10
N CYS A 103 0.03 -6.26 10.38
CA CYS A 103 1.34 -6.05 9.76
C CYS A 103 1.15 -5.53 8.34
N THR A 104 1.88 -4.46 7.98
CA THR A 104 1.91 -3.92 6.62
C THR A 104 3.33 -3.89 6.08
N ILE A 105 3.52 -4.08 4.78
CA ILE A 105 4.85 -4.15 4.20
C ILE A 105 4.99 -3.41 2.86
N HIS A 106 6.05 -2.62 2.76
CA HIS A 106 6.71 -2.26 1.51
C HIS A 106 7.90 -3.22 1.33
N THR A 107 7.83 -4.08 0.32
CA THR A 107 8.80 -5.14 0.12
C THR A 107 10.09 -4.64 -0.55
N ASP A 108 11.09 -5.49 -0.64
CA ASP A 108 12.42 -5.18 -1.16
C ASP A 108 12.39 -4.92 -2.69
N SER A 109 12.56 -3.68 -3.09
CA SER A 109 12.49 -3.27 -4.51
C SER A 109 13.66 -3.79 -5.34
N LEU A 110 14.83 -3.94 -4.74
CA LEU A 110 16.07 -4.29 -5.43
C LEU A 110 16.47 -5.76 -5.27
N ASN A 111 15.64 -6.55 -4.57
CA ASN A 111 15.95 -7.95 -4.24
C ASN A 111 17.28 -8.10 -3.45
N GLU A 112 17.60 -7.15 -2.58
CA GLU A 112 18.85 -7.15 -1.80
C GLU A 112 18.87 -8.23 -0.73
N THR A 113 17.71 -8.54 -0.14
CA THR A 113 17.58 -9.56 0.92
C THR A 113 17.14 -10.90 0.39
N CYS A 114 16.22 -10.93 -0.58
CA CYS A 114 15.75 -12.13 -1.26
C CYS A 114 14.88 -11.72 -2.47
N PHE A 115 14.51 -12.71 -3.29
CA PHE A 115 13.47 -12.55 -4.31
C PHE A 115 12.06 -12.63 -3.70
N VAL A 116 11.03 -12.36 -4.48
CA VAL A 116 9.63 -12.33 -4.04
C VAL A 116 9.20 -13.63 -3.36
N GLU A 117 9.70 -14.77 -3.81
CA GLU A 117 9.43 -16.08 -3.20
C GLU A 117 9.89 -16.13 -1.74
N GLY A 118 11.10 -15.67 -1.46
CA GLY A 118 11.63 -15.61 -0.10
C GLY A 118 10.86 -14.68 0.81
N THR A 119 10.36 -13.57 0.28
CA THR A 119 9.47 -12.65 1.01
C THR A 119 8.13 -13.34 1.32
N ILE A 120 7.47 -13.96 0.34
CA ILE A 120 6.21 -14.71 0.53
C ILE A 120 6.40 -15.86 1.55
N GLU A 121 7.49 -16.60 1.46
CA GLU A 121 7.82 -17.65 2.44
C GLU A 121 7.96 -17.11 3.86
N SER A 122 8.44 -15.85 4.03
CA SER A 122 8.58 -15.20 5.33
C SER A 122 7.25 -14.93 6.02
N PHE A 123 6.18 -14.82 5.25
CA PHE A 123 4.83 -14.63 5.79
C PHE A 123 4.31 -15.86 6.53
N ARG A 124 4.77 -17.06 6.14
CA ARG A 124 4.40 -18.33 6.77
C ARG A 124 2.89 -18.55 6.88
N GLY A 125 2.14 -18.09 5.89
CA GLY A 125 0.67 -18.17 5.87
C GLY A 125 -0.06 -17.21 6.81
N ARG A 126 0.66 -16.30 7.47
CA ARG A 126 0.05 -15.26 8.35
C ARG A 126 -0.49 -14.10 7.52
N THR A 127 -1.53 -13.46 8.04
CA THR A 127 -2.15 -12.31 7.37
C THR A 127 -1.21 -11.12 7.32
N ILE A 128 -1.06 -10.54 6.13
CA ILE A 128 -0.22 -9.35 5.91
C ILE A 128 -0.82 -8.46 4.82
N HIS A 129 -0.73 -7.15 5.01
CA HIS A 129 -1.09 -6.17 4.00
C HIS A 129 0.14 -5.76 3.20
N THR A 130 0.13 -5.98 1.89
CA THR A 130 1.18 -5.54 0.98
C THR A 130 0.77 -4.26 0.26
N TYR A 131 1.62 -3.23 0.33
CA TYR A 131 1.40 -1.96 -0.37
C TYR A 131 1.79 -2.06 -1.84
N HIS A 132 1.19 -1.19 -2.70
CA HIS A 132 1.51 -1.05 -4.13
C HIS A 132 1.90 -2.38 -4.81
N SER A 133 1.02 -3.37 -4.66
CA SER A 133 1.30 -4.78 -5.01
C SER A 133 1.47 -5.05 -6.52
N GLU A 134 1.38 -4.02 -7.37
CA GLU A 134 1.75 -4.11 -8.78
C GLU A 134 3.22 -3.72 -9.03
N GLY A 135 3.90 -3.14 -8.04
CA GLY A 135 5.33 -2.85 -8.08
C GLY A 135 5.74 -1.42 -8.41
N ALA A 136 4.86 -0.57 -8.96
CA ALA A 136 5.22 0.80 -9.33
C ALA A 136 5.63 1.66 -8.12
N GLY A 137 4.98 1.50 -6.98
CA GLY A 137 5.33 2.18 -5.73
C GLY A 137 6.55 1.61 -5.03
N GLY A 138 7.09 0.50 -5.46
CA GLY A 138 8.22 -0.24 -4.89
C GLY A 138 7.85 -1.68 -4.52
N GLY A 139 8.86 -2.47 -4.25
CA GLY A 139 8.73 -3.88 -3.89
C GLY A 139 8.85 -4.83 -5.09
N HIS A 140 9.82 -5.72 -5.07
CA HIS A 140 10.07 -6.83 -6.03
C HIS A 140 9.49 -6.58 -7.44
N ALA A 141 9.69 -5.40 -8.00
CA ALA A 141 9.08 -5.02 -9.28
C ALA A 141 9.69 -5.79 -10.47
N PRO A 142 8.88 -6.43 -11.34
CA PRO A 142 7.41 -6.46 -11.33
C PRO A 142 6.81 -7.63 -10.52
N ASP A 143 7.61 -8.49 -9.92
CA ASP A 143 7.24 -9.81 -9.42
C ASP A 143 6.33 -9.76 -8.17
N ILE A 144 6.29 -8.63 -7.46
CA ILE A 144 5.42 -8.45 -6.28
C ILE A 144 3.94 -8.71 -6.59
N ILE A 145 3.50 -8.55 -7.84
CA ILE A 145 2.11 -8.83 -8.25
C ILE A 145 1.66 -10.25 -7.91
N ARG A 146 2.60 -11.19 -7.74
CA ARG A 146 2.32 -12.58 -7.35
C ARG A 146 1.59 -12.70 -6.01
N VAL A 147 1.79 -11.74 -5.08
CA VAL A 147 1.07 -11.72 -3.79
C VAL A 147 -0.44 -11.62 -3.94
N CYS A 148 -0.94 -11.16 -5.08
CA CYS A 148 -2.37 -11.14 -5.38
C CYS A 148 -2.99 -12.54 -5.51
N GLY A 149 -2.17 -13.58 -5.65
CA GLY A 149 -2.58 -15.00 -5.65
C GLY A 149 -2.51 -15.68 -4.29
N GLU A 150 -1.96 -15.01 -3.27
CA GLU A 150 -1.77 -15.60 -1.94
C GLU A 150 -3.01 -15.36 -1.05
N SER A 151 -3.57 -16.41 -0.48
CA SER A 151 -4.82 -16.36 0.29
C SER A 151 -4.73 -15.62 1.61
N ASN A 152 -3.52 -15.48 2.16
CA ASN A 152 -3.21 -14.78 3.42
C ASN A 152 -2.75 -13.33 3.21
N VAL A 153 -2.65 -12.86 1.97
CA VAL A 153 -2.21 -11.51 1.67
C VAL A 153 -3.39 -10.60 1.33
N LEU A 154 -3.36 -9.40 1.90
CA LEU A 154 -4.29 -8.31 1.60
C LEU A 154 -3.58 -7.29 0.70
N PRO A 155 -3.62 -7.44 -0.63
CA PRO A 155 -2.90 -6.54 -1.52
C PRO A 155 -3.65 -5.22 -1.70
N SER A 156 -2.88 -4.13 -1.75
CA SER A 156 -3.41 -2.81 -2.09
C SER A 156 -2.70 -2.17 -3.28
N SER A 157 -3.42 -1.33 -4.00
CA SER A 157 -2.88 -0.45 -5.03
C SER A 157 -2.68 0.95 -4.52
N THR A 158 -1.73 1.67 -5.11
CA THR A 158 -1.67 3.13 -5.01
C THR A 158 -2.50 3.77 -6.11
N ASN A 159 -3.21 4.84 -5.77
CA ASN A 159 -4.20 5.43 -6.67
C ASN A 159 -3.66 6.13 -7.94
N PRO A 160 -2.42 6.66 -8.01
CA PRO A 160 -1.92 7.30 -9.23
C PRO A 160 -1.86 6.39 -10.45
N THR A 161 -1.67 5.07 -10.26
CA THR A 161 -1.70 4.10 -11.36
C THR A 161 -3.12 3.82 -11.87
N ARG A 162 -4.16 4.31 -11.19
CA ARG A 162 -5.55 3.94 -11.44
C ARG A 162 -6.38 5.03 -12.10
N PRO A 163 -7.20 4.72 -13.08
CA PRO A 163 -7.10 3.55 -13.98
C PRO A 163 -5.91 3.69 -14.95
N TYR A 164 -5.44 2.59 -15.49
CA TYR A 164 -4.46 2.60 -16.57
C TYR A 164 -4.99 3.35 -17.79
N ALA A 165 -4.25 4.34 -18.22
CA ALA A 165 -4.61 5.23 -19.33
C ALA A 165 -3.36 5.58 -20.15
N ARG A 166 -3.53 6.32 -21.23
CA ARG A 166 -2.46 6.65 -22.19
C ARG A 166 -1.19 7.24 -21.54
N ASN A 167 -1.36 8.09 -20.54
CA ASN A 167 -0.23 8.81 -19.92
C ASN A 167 0.20 8.21 -18.56
N THR A 168 -0.37 7.08 -18.15
CA THR A 168 -0.13 6.54 -16.79
C THR A 168 1.33 6.20 -16.57
N VAL A 169 2.00 5.60 -17.53
CA VAL A 169 3.42 5.23 -17.43
C VAL A 169 4.29 6.47 -17.32
N ASP A 170 4.11 7.44 -18.22
CA ASP A 170 4.92 8.68 -18.25
C ASP A 170 4.73 9.49 -16.97
N GLU A 171 3.48 9.66 -16.51
CA GLU A 171 3.18 10.37 -15.27
C GLU A 171 3.82 9.66 -14.05
N HIS A 172 3.83 8.34 -14.07
CA HIS A 172 4.38 7.56 -12.95
C HIS A 172 5.91 7.56 -12.95
N LEU A 173 6.55 7.48 -14.11
CA LEU A 173 7.99 7.68 -14.26
C LEU A 173 8.42 9.04 -13.72
N ASP A 174 7.74 10.11 -14.13
CA ASP A 174 8.02 11.46 -13.64
C ASP A 174 7.83 11.57 -12.12
N MET A 175 6.77 10.97 -11.59
CA MET A 175 6.50 10.97 -10.15
C MET A 175 7.60 10.22 -9.38
N LEU A 176 8.02 9.06 -9.85
CA LEU A 176 9.10 8.27 -9.24
C LEU A 176 10.41 9.05 -9.25
N MET A 177 10.78 9.64 -10.38
CA MET A 177 11.99 10.47 -10.50
C MET A 177 12.00 11.60 -9.47
N VAL A 178 10.88 12.31 -9.31
CA VAL A 178 10.76 13.42 -8.35
C VAL A 178 10.80 12.91 -6.90
N CYS A 179 10.03 11.88 -6.57
CA CYS A 179 9.91 11.38 -5.20
C CYS A 179 11.21 10.75 -4.67
N HIS A 180 12.03 10.20 -5.56
CA HIS A 180 13.32 9.59 -5.20
C HIS A 180 14.53 10.50 -5.44
N HIS A 181 14.29 11.77 -5.79
CA HIS A 181 15.36 12.75 -6.08
C HIS A 181 16.31 12.30 -7.20
N LEU A 182 15.79 11.57 -8.19
CA LEU A 182 16.53 11.06 -9.33
C LEU A 182 16.69 12.13 -10.42
N SER A 183 17.72 11.98 -11.25
CA SER A 183 18.01 12.90 -12.35
C SER A 183 17.81 12.24 -13.71
N LYS A 184 17.04 12.89 -14.57
CA LYS A 184 16.87 12.45 -15.98
C LYS A 184 18.17 12.53 -16.80
N ASN A 185 19.20 13.20 -16.29
CA ASN A 185 20.52 13.32 -16.93
C ASN A 185 21.48 12.20 -16.54
N ILE A 186 21.07 11.31 -15.63
CA ILE A 186 21.85 10.15 -15.15
C ILE A 186 21.17 8.88 -15.68
N ALA A 187 21.90 8.14 -16.54
CA ALA A 187 21.35 6.96 -17.20
C ALA A 187 20.91 5.86 -16.21
N GLU A 188 21.64 5.70 -15.12
CA GLU A 188 21.36 4.73 -14.07
C GLU A 188 20.07 5.09 -13.32
N ASP A 189 19.83 6.36 -13.05
CA ASP A 189 18.59 6.84 -12.41
C ASP A 189 17.37 6.55 -13.30
N VAL A 190 17.50 6.80 -14.61
CA VAL A 190 16.45 6.50 -15.58
C VAL A 190 16.21 4.98 -15.65
N ALA A 191 17.26 4.18 -15.73
CA ALA A 191 17.16 2.72 -15.76
C ALA A 191 16.49 2.16 -14.49
N PHE A 192 16.79 2.72 -13.33
CA PHE A 192 16.12 2.36 -12.08
C PHE A 192 14.62 2.68 -12.15
N ALA A 193 14.24 3.86 -12.60
CA ALA A 193 12.84 4.24 -12.73
C ALA A 193 12.11 3.32 -13.71
N ASP A 194 12.66 3.06 -14.89
CA ASP A 194 12.10 2.16 -15.89
C ASP A 194 11.98 0.71 -15.38
N SER A 195 12.87 0.27 -14.50
CA SER A 195 12.80 -1.09 -13.93
C SER A 195 11.56 -1.29 -13.06
N ARG A 196 11.07 -0.25 -12.41
CA ARG A 196 9.92 -0.29 -11.49
C ARG A 196 8.58 -0.01 -12.18
N ILE A 197 8.57 0.88 -13.16
CA ILE A 197 7.33 1.33 -13.82
C ILE A 197 7.07 0.44 -15.04
N ARG A 198 6.13 -0.49 -14.91
CA ARG A 198 5.81 -1.50 -15.92
C ARG A 198 4.37 -1.34 -16.40
N ALA A 199 4.21 -1.09 -17.70
CA ALA A 199 2.89 -0.95 -18.31
C ALA A 199 2.02 -2.19 -18.10
N GLU A 200 2.63 -3.37 -18.18
CA GLU A 200 1.95 -4.65 -18.10
C GLU A 200 1.33 -4.87 -16.71
N THR A 201 2.08 -4.65 -15.63
CA THR A 201 1.58 -4.83 -14.27
C THR A 201 0.58 -3.75 -13.88
N ILE A 202 0.82 -2.50 -14.28
CA ILE A 202 -0.12 -1.39 -14.06
C ILE A 202 -1.43 -1.61 -14.82
N ALA A 203 -1.39 -2.14 -16.05
CA ALA A 203 -2.60 -2.46 -16.80
C ALA A 203 -3.34 -3.66 -16.20
N ALA A 204 -2.62 -4.72 -15.80
CA ALA A 204 -3.19 -5.90 -15.16
C ALA A 204 -3.89 -5.55 -13.83
N GLU A 205 -3.42 -4.55 -13.12
CA GLU A 205 -3.95 -4.09 -11.85
C GLU A 205 -5.43 -3.70 -11.94
N ASP A 206 -5.89 -3.05 -13.03
CA ASP A 206 -7.31 -2.74 -13.23
C ASP A 206 -8.18 -4.01 -13.24
N VAL A 207 -7.69 -5.06 -13.93
CA VAL A 207 -8.37 -6.35 -14.01
C VAL A 207 -8.36 -7.06 -12.66
N LEU A 208 -7.23 -7.05 -11.94
CA LEU A 208 -7.10 -7.64 -10.61
C LEU A 208 -8.02 -6.96 -9.59
N HIS A 209 -8.21 -5.64 -9.69
CA HIS A 209 -9.23 -4.94 -8.91
C HIS A 209 -10.64 -5.42 -9.23
N ASP A 210 -10.95 -5.61 -10.50
CA ASP A 210 -12.27 -6.03 -10.95
C ASP A 210 -12.57 -7.50 -10.58
N LEU A 211 -11.54 -8.35 -10.58
CA LEU A 211 -11.63 -9.73 -10.09
C LEU A 211 -11.70 -9.83 -8.56
N GLY A 212 -11.30 -8.79 -7.85
CA GLY A 212 -11.25 -8.76 -6.38
C GLY A 212 -9.93 -9.30 -5.79
N ALA A 213 -8.95 -9.62 -6.64
CA ALA A 213 -7.64 -10.09 -6.21
C ALA A 213 -6.83 -8.98 -5.49
N ILE A 214 -7.00 -7.72 -5.89
CA ILE A 214 -6.53 -6.58 -5.11
C ILE A 214 -7.68 -6.04 -4.28
N SER A 215 -7.54 -6.14 -2.96
CA SER A 215 -8.61 -5.90 -2.00
C SER A 215 -8.82 -4.42 -1.67
N MET A 216 -7.77 -3.60 -1.72
CA MET A 216 -7.80 -2.21 -1.24
C MET A 216 -7.26 -1.21 -2.26
N MET A 217 -7.79 0.02 -2.18
CA MET A 217 -7.25 1.19 -2.87
C MET A 217 -6.65 2.12 -1.82
N SER A 218 -5.34 2.28 -1.83
CA SER A 218 -4.60 3.16 -0.94
C SER A 218 -4.12 4.43 -1.65
N SER A 219 -3.54 5.37 -0.92
CA SER A 219 -3.09 6.63 -1.50
C SER A 219 -1.58 6.73 -1.66
N ASP A 220 -0.81 6.12 -0.78
CA ASP A 220 0.65 6.30 -0.70
C ASP A 220 1.07 7.79 -0.70
N SER A 221 0.34 8.61 0.05
CA SER A 221 0.35 10.07 -0.09
C SER A 221 1.62 10.76 0.37
N LEU A 222 2.49 10.06 1.10
CA LEU A 222 3.79 10.58 1.54
C LEU A 222 4.90 10.37 0.51
N ALA A 223 4.68 9.48 -0.46
CA ALA A 223 5.63 9.18 -1.53
C ALA A 223 4.98 9.40 -2.90
N MET A 224 4.46 8.34 -3.52
CA MET A 224 3.99 8.35 -4.89
C MET A 224 2.45 8.35 -5.00
N GLY A 225 1.75 9.11 -4.13
CA GLY A 225 0.30 9.01 -4.03
C GLY A 225 -0.46 10.34 -3.94
N ARG A 226 -1.78 10.22 -4.12
CA ARG A 226 -2.72 11.36 -4.15
C ARG A 226 -3.92 11.08 -3.27
N ILE A 227 -3.82 11.45 -1.98
CA ILE A 227 -4.83 11.11 -0.98
C ILE A 227 -6.24 11.60 -1.33
N GLY A 228 -6.36 12.78 -1.95
CA GLY A 228 -7.64 13.36 -2.35
C GLY A 228 -8.33 12.65 -3.52
N GLU A 229 -7.65 11.72 -4.19
CA GLU A 229 -8.15 11.07 -5.39
C GLU A 229 -8.52 9.59 -5.19
N VAL A 230 -8.39 9.04 -3.97
CA VAL A 230 -8.66 7.62 -3.70
C VAL A 230 -10.06 7.21 -4.19
N ILE A 231 -11.09 7.90 -3.74
CA ILE A 231 -12.48 7.56 -4.10
C ILE A 231 -12.73 7.79 -5.59
N SER A 232 -12.33 8.93 -6.13
CA SER A 232 -12.59 9.26 -7.53
C SER A 232 -11.89 8.31 -8.50
N ARG A 233 -10.65 7.91 -8.23
CA ARG A 233 -9.91 6.97 -9.06
C ARG A 233 -10.44 5.54 -8.93
N THR A 234 -10.90 5.14 -7.75
CA THR A 234 -11.60 3.86 -7.56
C THR A 234 -12.81 3.76 -8.47
N TRP A 235 -13.65 4.79 -8.53
CA TRP A 235 -14.83 4.79 -9.39
C TRP A 235 -14.52 4.94 -10.87
N ARG A 236 -13.45 5.65 -11.24
CA ARG A 236 -12.96 5.68 -12.63
C ARG A 236 -12.50 4.29 -13.09
N THR A 237 -11.79 3.56 -12.22
CA THR A 237 -11.38 2.17 -12.48
C THR A 237 -12.60 1.27 -12.65
N ALA A 238 -13.60 1.36 -11.76
CA ALA A 238 -14.85 0.62 -11.88
C ALA A 238 -15.56 0.89 -13.21
N ASN A 239 -15.65 2.16 -13.61
CA ASN A 239 -16.27 2.56 -14.87
C ASN A 239 -15.51 2.03 -16.09
N LYS A 240 -14.18 2.11 -16.09
CA LYS A 240 -13.34 1.53 -17.14
C LYS A 240 -13.60 0.03 -17.27
N MET A 241 -13.55 -0.70 -16.15
CA MET A 241 -13.79 -2.15 -16.14
C MET A 241 -15.19 -2.53 -16.61
N LYS A 242 -16.22 -1.75 -16.26
CA LYS A 242 -17.56 -1.95 -16.77
C LYS A 242 -17.61 -1.80 -18.29
N ASN A 243 -16.96 -0.80 -18.84
CA ASN A 243 -16.97 -0.55 -20.29
C ASN A 243 -16.18 -1.61 -21.07
N GLU A 244 -15.06 -2.09 -20.50
CA GLU A 244 -14.18 -3.07 -21.18
C GLU A 244 -14.66 -4.52 -21.01
N ARG A 245 -15.25 -4.86 -19.87
CA ARG A 245 -15.56 -6.24 -19.48
C ARG A 245 -17.05 -6.54 -19.34
N GLY A 246 -17.91 -5.52 -19.49
CA GLY A 246 -19.35 -5.64 -19.25
C GLY A 246 -19.70 -5.78 -17.74
N PRO A 247 -20.94 -6.15 -17.42
CA PRO A 247 -21.41 -6.35 -16.04
C PRO A 247 -20.61 -7.45 -15.34
N LEU A 248 -20.30 -7.23 -14.05
CA LEU A 248 -19.61 -8.23 -13.23
C LEU A 248 -20.55 -9.40 -12.93
N ARG A 249 -20.07 -10.63 -13.19
CA ARG A 249 -20.80 -11.87 -12.90
C ARG A 249 -19.97 -12.73 -11.96
N ILE A 250 -20.61 -13.26 -10.93
CA ILE A 250 -20.06 -14.26 -10.03
C ILE A 250 -20.97 -15.48 -10.10
N GLU A 251 -20.40 -16.66 -10.26
CA GLU A 251 -21.13 -17.91 -10.31
C GLU A 251 -21.92 -18.10 -9.02
N GLY A 252 -23.23 -18.42 -9.15
CA GLY A 252 -24.12 -18.59 -8.02
C GLY A 252 -24.79 -17.32 -7.47
N GLU A 253 -24.45 -16.13 -7.97
CA GLU A 253 -25.12 -14.88 -7.61
C GLU A 253 -26.05 -14.40 -8.73
N THR A 254 -27.26 -13.99 -8.34
CA THR A 254 -28.33 -13.55 -9.26
C THR A 254 -28.38 -12.04 -9.39
N ASP A 255 -27.30 -11.41 -9.85
CA ASP A 255 -27.41 -10.02 -10.27
C ASP A 255 -28.12 -9.94 -11.63
N SER A 256 -29.01 -8.97 -11.79
CA SER A 256 -29.76 -8.83 -13.04
C SER A 256 -28.82 -8.40 -14.17
N ILE A 257 -29.19 -8.71 -15.41
CA ILE A 257 -28.44 -8.29 -16.61
C ILE A 257 -28.36 -6.76 -16.69
N THR A 258 -29.26 -6.04 -16.03
CA THR A 258 -29.43 -4.59 -16.12
C THR A 258 -28.69 -3.80 -15.05
N ASN A 259 -28.16 -4.45 -14.01
CA ASN A 259 -27.41 -3.76 -12.94
C ASN A 259 -26.01 -4.35 -12.77
N ASP A 260 -25.15 -3.66 -12.02
CA ASP A 260 -23.77 -4.05 -11.74
C ASP A 260 -23.48 -3.88 -10.24
N ASN A 261 -24.44 -4.29 -9.41
CA ASN A 261 -24.40 -4.12 -7.97
C ASN A 261 -23.21 -4.86 -7.32
N LEU A 262 -22.80 -6.00 -7.87
CA LEU A 262 -21.62 -6.74 -7.41
C LEU A 262 -20.36 -5.89 -7.56
N ARG A 263 -20.19 -5.21 -8.70
CA ARG A 263 -19.06 -4.30 -8.89
C ARG A 263 -19.13 -3.11 -7.94
N ILE A 264 -20.32 -2.53 -7.74
CA ILE A 264 -20.52 -1.42 -6.79
C ILE A 264 -20.09 -1.84 -5.39
N LYS A 265 -20.57 -2.98 -4.88
CA LYS A 265 -20.19 -3.52 -3.56
C LYS A 265 -18.67 -3.73 -3.48
N ARG A 266 -18.06 -4.36 -4.49
CA ARG A 266 -16.62 -4.62 -4.54
C ARG A 266 -15.80 -3.36 -4.53
N TYR A 267 -16.17 -2.34 -5.28
CA TYR A 267 -15.38 -1.12 -5.36
C TYR A 267 -15.58 -0.18 -4.17
N VAL A 268 -16.77 -0.11 -3.59
CA VAL A 268 -16.97 0.66 -2.36
C VAL A 268 -16.22 0.05 -1.18
N SER A 269 -16.13 -1.27 -1.10
CA SER A 269 -15.41 -1.95 -0.01
C SER A 269 -13.91 -1.68 -0.01
N LYS A 270 -13.30 -1.35 -1.17
CA LYS A 270 -11.85 -1.11 -1.30
C LYS A 270 -11.31 0.07 -0.50
N TYR A 271 -12.15 1.02 -0.16
CA TYR A 271 -11.77 2.19 0.65
C TYR A 271 -12.67 2.38 1.88
N THR A 272 -13.47 1.37 2.22
CA THR A 272 -14.32 1.36 3.41
C THR A 272 -14.03 0.15 4.28
N ILE A 273 -14.74 -0.95 4.10
CA ILE A 273 -14.67 -2.12 4.99
C ILE A 273 -13.37 -2.93 4.83
N ASN A 274 -12.77 -2.98 3.64
CA ASN A 274 -11.57 -3.78 3.44
C ASN A 274 -10.32 -3.20 4.15
N PRO A 275 -10.10 -1.87 4.20
CA PRO A 275 -9.02 -1.32 5.01
C PRO A 275 -9.34 -1.22 6.50
N ALA A 276 -10.59 -1.34 6.91
CA ALA A 276 -11.02 -1.28 8.31
C ALA A 276 -10.89 -2.63 9.02
#